data_34a47ad05e560407b42a197acfcd9cf2
#
_entry.id   34a47ad05e560407b42a197acfcd9cf2
#
_cell.length_a   1.000
_cell.length_b   1.000
_cell.length_c   1.000
_cell.angle_alpha   90.00
_cell.angle_beta   90.00
_cell.angle_gamma   90.00
#
_symmetry.space_group_name_H-M   'P 1'
#
loop_
_entity.id
_entity.type
_entity.pdbx_description
1 polymer ?
#
loop_
_entity_poly.entity_id
_entity_poly.type
_entity_poly.pdbx_seq_one_letter_code
_entity_poly.pdbx_strand_id
1 'polypeptide(L)'
;MEEDKSVVFVCQQPFRFVDLSDALRYGRLEYLLPPGDITAGTAPIIRQLKVLLKDFSDDDYILAMGAPAAIAMVGAIASKINHGKIKVLTWDKKESRYYAIDVSL
;
A
#
# COMPACT_ATOMS: atom_id res chain seq x y z
N MET A 1 22.16 -2.36 -16.46
CA MET A 1 21.21 -3.15 -15.70
C MET A 1 20.07 -2.27 -15.22
N GLU A 2 18.87 -2.66 -15.50
CA GLU A 2 17.72 -1.88 -15.06
C GLU A 2 17.37 -2.19 -13.62
N GLU A 3 17.06 -1.16 -12.88
CA GLU A 3 16.55 -1.34 -11.54
C GLU A 3 15.06 -1.66 -11.61
N ASP A 4 14.61 -2.49 -10.69
CA ASP A 4 13.20 -2.71 -10.50
C ASP A 4 12.60 -1.45 -9.91
N LYS A 5 11.66 -0.83 -10.63
CA LYS A 5 11.04 0.41 -10.21
C LYS A 5 9.72 0.19 -9.49
N SER A 6 9.29 -1.06 -9.35
CA SER A 6 8.05 -1.36 -8.65
C SER A 6 8.18 -1.07 -7.16
N VAL A 7 7.12 -0.51 -6.60
CA VAL A 7 7.04 -0.18 -5.18
C VAL A 7 5.85 -0.90 -4.57
N VAL A 8 6.08 -1.46 -3.39
CA VAL A 8 5.00 -1.99 -2.55
C VAL A 8 4.73 -0.96 -1.48
N PHE A 9 3.60 -0.27 -1.58
CA PHE A 9 3.21 0.74 -0.60
C PHE A 9 2.48 0.05 0.55
N VAL A 10 3.13 0.02 1.71
CA VAL A 10 2.52 -0.50 2.92
C VAL A 10 1.68 0.62 3.53
N CYS A 11 0.38 0.40 3.67
CA CYS A 11 -0.55 1.47 4.06
C CYS A 11 -0.16 2.10 5.39
N GLN A 12 0.18 1.27 6.37
CA GLN A 12 0.55 1.76 7.68
C GLN A 12 1.62 0.85 8.29
N GLN A 13 2.62 1.45 8.89
CA GLN A 13 3.67 0.69 9.56
C GLN A 13 3.10 0.01 10.80
N PRO A 14 3.36 -1.29 11.03
CA PRO A 14 2.87 -1.95 12.24
C PRO A 14 3.67 -1.53 13.46
N PHE A 15 3.05 -1.62 14.65
CA PHE A 15 3.75 -1.37 15.91
C PHE A 15 4.80 -2.42 16.21
N ARG A 16 4.53 -3.66 15.82
CA ARG A 16 5.42 -4.79 16.06
C ARG A 16 6.07 -5.20 14.76
N PHE A 17 7.21 -5.85 14.88
CA PHE A 17 7.85 -6.42 13.69
C PHE A 17 6.92 -7.42 13.03
N VAL A 18 6.77 -7.29 11.72
CA VAL A 18 6.06 -8.23 10.86
C VAL A 18 7.00 -8.55 9.72
N ASP A 19 7.19 -9.84 9.45
CA ASP A 19 8.06 -10.25 8.36
C ASP A 19 7.35 -10.04 7.02
N LEU A 20 7.80 -9.04 6.28
CA LEU A 20 7.25 -8.71 4.97
C LEU A 20 8.17 -9.15 3.83
N SER A 21 9.10 -10.07 4.11
CA SER A 21 10.12 -10.44 3.12
C SER A 21 9.50 -11.01 1.84
N ASP A 22 8.40 -11.76 1.93
CA ASP A 22 7.78 -12.30 0.73
C ASP A 22 7.24 -11.19 -0.19
N ALA A 23 6.84 -10.07 0.37
CA ALA A 23 6.35 -8.95 -0.43
C ALA A 23 7.45 -8.30 -1.28
N LEU A 24 8.72 -8.49 -0.91
CA LEU A 24 9.84 -7.93 -1.65
C LEU A 24 9.94 -8.46 -3.08
N ARG A 25 9.37 -9.63 -3.35
CA ARG A 25 9.38 -10.14 -4.72
C ARG A 25 8.49 -9.32 -5.66
N TYR A 26 7.64 -8.46 -5.11
CA TYR A 26 6.82 -7.55 -5.92
C TYR A 26 7.44 -6.18 -6.10
N GLY A 27 8.35 -5.77 -5.22
CA GLY A 27 9.01 -4.48 -5.29
C GLY A 27 9.58 -4.07 -3.95
N ARG A 28 10.21 -2.92 -3.91
CA ARG A 28 10.73 -2.39 -2.65
C ARG A 28 9.58 -1.90 -1.77
N LEU A 29 9.76 -2.01 -0.47
CA LEU A 29 8.73 -1.57 0.48
C LEU A 29 8.85 -0.08 0.77
N GLU A 30 7.71 0.58 0.84
CA GLU A 30 7.64 1.97 1.26
C GLU A 30 6.45 2.13 2.20
N TYR A 31 6.72 2.55 3.44
CA TYR A 31 5.68 2.72 4.44
C TYR A 31 5.06 4.10 4.30
N LEU A 32 3.72 4.16 4.28
CA LEU A 32 3.02 5.43 4.06
C LEU A 32 2.70 6.16 5.35
N LEU A 33 2.14 5.47 6.33
CA LEU A 33 1.73 6.10 7.58
C LEU A 33 2.43 5.45 8.76
N PRO A 34 2.71 6.22 9.82
CA PRO A 34 3.27 5.65 11.04
C PRO A 34 2.24 4.80 11.76
N PRO A 35 2.67 3.98 12.74
CA PRO A 35 1.73 3.20 13.54
C PRO A 35 0.79 4.11 14.32
N GLY A 36 -0.38 3.59 14.65
CA GLY A 36 -1.32 4.30 15.50
C GLY A 36 -2.70 4.38 14.92
N ASP A 37 -3.62 4.89 15.72
CA ASP A 37 -5.01 4.99 15.31
C ASP A 37 -5.21 6.16 14.35
N ILE A 38 -6.14 5.96 13.42
CA ILE A 38 -6.59 7.04 12.55
C ILE A 38 -7.78 7.68 13.25
N THR A 39 -7.62 8.95 13.60
CA THR A 39 -8.65 9.69 14.32
C THR A 39 -9.32 10.69 13.38
N ALA A 40 -10.30 11.43 13.90
CA ALA A 40 -10.96 12.49 13.15
C ALA A 40 -9.95 13.56 12.74
N GLY A 41 -10.28 14.35 11.73
CA GLY A 41 -9.37 15.39 11.24
C GLY A 41 -8.34 14.83 10.25
N THR A 42 -8.80 14.07 9.27
CA THR A 42 -7.92 13.33 8.36
C THR A 42 -7.35 14.17 7.22
N ALA A 43 -7.75 15.44 7.06
CA ALA A 43 -7.31 16.25 5.93
C ALA A 43 -5.77 16.32 5.80
N PRO A 44 -4.99 16.50 6.87
CA PRO A 44 -3.53 16.48 6.75
C PRO A 44 -3.00 15.13 6.27
N ILE A 45 -3.62 14.03 6.72
CA ILE A 45 -3.22 12.68 6.31
C ILE A 45 -3.48 12.49 4.82
N ILE A 46 -4.63 12.93 4.34
CA ILE A 46 -4.97 12.84 2.92
C ILE A 46 -3.97 13.62 2.07
N ARG A 47 -3.61 14.83 2.50
CA ARG A 47 -2.61 15.63 1.76
C ARG A 47 -1.25 14.93 1.71
N GLN A 48 -0.83 14.35 2.83
CA GLN A 48 0.43 13.62 2.88
C GLN A 48 0.41 12.41 1.95
N LEU A 49 -0.68 11.65 1.97
CA LEU A 49 -0.81 10.46 1.12
C LEU A 49 -0.82 10.83 -0.36
N LYS A 50 -1.44 11.95 -0.72
CA LYS A 50 -1.44 12.39 -2.11
C LYS A 50 -0.02 12.68 -2.60
N VAL A 51 0.82 13.25 -1.74
CA VAL A 51 2.22 13.49 -2.09
C VAL A 51 2.98 12.19 -2.23
N LEU A 52 2.82 11.29 -1.26
CA LEU A 52 3.55 10.02 -1.25
C LEU A 52 3.16 9.09 -2.39
N LEU A 53 1.92 9.18 -2.85
CA LEU A 53 1.39 8.31 -3.90
C LEU A 53 1.35 8.98 -5.28
N LYS A 54 1.92 10.16 -5.42
CA LYS A 54 1.75 10.96 -6.65
C LYS A 54 2.19 10.24 -7.92
N ASP A 55 3.16 9.34 -7.82
CA ASP A 55 3.70 8.61 -8.98
C ASP A 55 3.20 7.17 -9.04
N PHE A 56 2.14 6.85 -8.28
CA PHE A 56 1.58 5.51 -8.28
C PHE A 56 1.16 5.09 -9.69
N SER A 57 1.53 3.88 -10.09
CA SER A 57 1.31 3.40 -11.46
C SER A 57 0.94 1.91 -11.46
N ASP A 58 0.75 1.38 -12.66
CA ASP A 58 0.45 -0.04 -12.85
C ASP A 58 1.56 -0.97 -12.36
N ASP A 59 2.78 -0.45 -12.16
CA ASP A 59 3.90 -1.25 -11.70
C ASP A 59 3.92 -1.40 -10.18
N ASP A 60 3.05 -0.69 -9.48
CA ASP A 60 3.09 -0.61 -8.03
C ASP A 60 1.99 -1.42 -7.39
N TYR A 61 2.15 -1.69 -6.10
CA TYR A 61 1.23 -2.51 -5.33
C TYR A 61 0.89 -1.80 -4.02
N ILE A 62 -0.28 -2.14 -3.48
CA ILE A 62 -0.69 -1.71 -2.14
C ILE A 62 -0.70 -2.94 -1.24
N LEU A 63 0.02 -2.88 -0.13
CA LEU A 63 -0.05 -3.93 0.88
C LEU A 63 -1.01 -3.48 1.97
N ALA A 64 -2.13 -4.20 2.08
CA ALA A 64 -3.25 -3.83 2.95
C ALA A 64 -2.93 -4.18 4.40
N MET A 65 -2.16 -3.31 5.06
CA MET A 65 -1.73 -3.50 6.43
C MET A 65 -2.02 -2.22 7.21
N GLY A 66 -2.55 -2.37 8.42
CA GLY A 66 -2.83 -1.24 9.29
C GLY A 66 -4.31 -1.09 9.59
N ALA A 67 -4.69 0.08 10.11
CA ALA A 67 -6.07 0.38 10.43
C ALA A 67 -6.94 0.33 9.17
N PRO A 68 -8.17 -0.17 9.25
CA PRO A 68 -9.04 -0.20 8.06
C PRO A 68 -9.21 1.16 7.40
N ALA A 69 -9.28 2.24 8.18
CA ALA A 69 -9.40 3.58 7.62
C ALA A 69 -8.17 3.97 6.80
N ALA A 70 -6.96 3.58 7.26
CA ALA A 70 -5.73 3.86 6.51
C ALA A 70 -5.74 3.13 5.18
N ILE A 71 -6.12 1.86 5.19
CA ILE A 71 -6.19 1.05 3.98
C ILE A 71 -7.17 1.65 2.98
N ALA A 72 -8.35 2.06 3.47
CA ALA A 72 -9.37 2.65 2.61
C ALA A 72 -8.90 3.96 1.98
N MET A 73 -8.25 4.82 2.76
CA MET A 73 -7.74 6.09 2.24
C MET A 73 -6.67 5.89 1.17
N VAL A 74 -5.73 4.98 1.42
CA VAL A 74 -4.67 4.67 0.46
C VAL A 74 -5.26 4.12 -0.82
N GLY A 75 -6.19 3.18 -0.71
CA GLY A 75 -6.83 2.59 -1.89
C GLY A 75 -7.58 3.62 -2.72
N ALA A 76 -8.33 4.51 -2.05
CA ALA A 76 -9.09 5.54 -2.74
C ALA A 76 -8.17 6.51 -3.50
N ILE A 77 -7.10 6.95 -2.84
CA ILE A 77 -6.18 7.92 -3.44
C ILE A 77 -5.41 7.29 -4.59
N ALA A 78 -4.85 6.10 -4.39
CA ALA A 78 -4.09 5.40 -5.43
C ALA A 78 -4.98 5.09 -6.63
N SER A 79 -6.21 4.66 -6.40
CA SER A 79 -7.16 4.38 -7.48
C SER A 79 -7.44 5.63 -8.29
N LYS A 80 -7.67 6.76 -7.62
CA LYS A 80 -7.94 8.01 -8.33
C LYS A 80 -6.74 8.45 -9.18
N ILE A 81 -5.54 8.29 -8.65
CA ILE A 81 -4.31 8.67 -9.36
C ILE A 81 -4.10 7.77 -10.58
N ASN A 82 -4.39 6.48 -10.46
CA ASN A 82 -4.11 5.51 -11.51
C ASN A 82 -5.35 5.08 -12.29
N HIS A 83 -6.30 6.00 -12.46
CA HIS A 83 -7.45 5.81 -13.36
C HIS A 83 -8.31 4.60 -12.98
N GLY A 84 -8.47 4.36 -11.68
CA GLY A 84 -9.32 3.30 -11.16
C GLY A 84 -8.65 1.93 -11.07
N LYS A 85 -7.35 1.85 -11.27
CA LYS A 85 -6.63 0.57 -11.28
C LYS A 85 -5.65 0.48 -10.14
N ILE A 86 -5.79 -0.55 -9.31
CA ILE A 86 -4.82 -0.84 -8.25
C ILE A 86 -4.60 -2.35 -8.17
N LYS A 87 -3.46 -2.73 -7.60
CA LYS A 87 -3.16 -4.13 -7.29
C LYS A 87 -2.91 -4.21 -5.79
N VAL A 88 -3.65 -5.08 -5.09
CA VAL A 88 -3.59 -5.18 -3.64
C VAL A 88 -2.94 -6.51 -3.26
N LEU A 89 -1.90 -6.44 -2.44
CA LEU A 89 -1.25 -7.65 -1.94
C LEU A 89 -1.97 -8.15 -0.70
N THR A 90 -2.33 -9.42 -0.73
CA THR A 90 -3.08 -10.09 0.33
C THR A 90 -2.29 -11.32 0.78
N TRP A 91 -2.24 -11.55 2.09
CA TRP A 91 -1.53 -12.69 2.65
C TRP A 91 -2.36 -13.97 2.53
N ASP A 92 -1.76 -15.01 1.95
CA ASP A 92 -2.35 -16.34 1.89
C ASP A 92 -1.78 -17.19 3.01
N LYS A 93 -2.61 -17.50 3.99
CA LYS A 93 -2.17 -18.26 5.17
C LYS A 93 -1.76 -19.68 4.83
N LYS A 94 -2.42 -20.28 3.85
CA LYS A 94 -2.13 -21.67 3.47
C LYS A 94 -0.77 -21.78 2.79
N GLU A 95 -0.49 -20.85 1.88
CA GLU A 95 0.74 -20.89 1.11
C GLU A 95 1.85 -20.08 1.75
N SER A 96 1.55 -19.33 2.82
CA SER A 96 2.51 -18.46 3.52
C SER A 96 3.20 -17.50 2.56
N ARG A 97 2.41 -16.85 1.72
CA ARG A 97 2.93 -15.90 0.73
C ARG A 97 1.88 -14.88 0.38
N TYR A 98 2.35 -13.74 -0.15
CA TYR A 98 1.45 -12.74 -0.69
C TYR A 98 1.02 -13.07 -2.11
N TYR A 99 -0.18 -12.66 -2.47
CA TYR A 99 -0.63 -12.71 -3.85
C TYR A 99 -1.35 -11.40 -4.17
N ALA A 100 -1.39 -11.06 -5.46
CA ALA A 100 -1.94 -9.79 -5.90
C ALA A 100 -3.39 -9.96 -6.34
N ILE A 101 -4.23 -9.03 -5.92
CA ILE A 101 -5.62 -8.93 -6.38
C ILE A 101 -5.71 -7.67 -7.23
N ASP A 102 -6.17 -7.83 -8.47
CA ASP A 102 -6.37 -6.70 -9.37
C ASP A 102 -7.74 -6.08 -9.12
N VAL A 103 -7.75 -4.76 -8.96
CA VAL A 103 -9.00 -3.99 -8.85
C VAL A 103 -9.00 -2.97 -9.98
N SER A 104 -10.06 -3.00 -10.78
CA SER A 104 -10.22 -2.06 -11.89
C SER A 104 -11.64 -1.53 -11.86
N LEU A 105 -11.78 -0.23 -11.70
CA LEU A 105 -13.09 0.41 -11.60
C LEU A 105 -13.52 1.04 -12.91
#